data_f2cc5848eea667ca990ef6f6110defe9
#
_entry.id   f2cc5848eea667ca990ef6f6110defe9
#
_cell.length_a   1.000
_cell.length_b   1.000
_cell.length_c   1.000
_cell.angle_alpha   90.00
_cell.angle_beta   90.00
_cell.angle_gamma   90.00
#
_symmetry.space_group_name_H-M   'P 1'
#
loop_
_entity.id
_entity.type
_entity.pdbx_description
1 polymer ?
#
loop_
_entity_poly.entity_id
_entity_poly.type
_entity_poly.pdbx_seq_one_letter_code
_entity_poly.pdbx_strand_id
1 'polypeptide(L)'
;MQNTNALITGGGSVKAKLQRLGGFLAGMVIPNIGAFIAWGLITAFFIPTGWIPNEHLAKLVGPMITYLLPILIGYTGGRLVYDVRGGVVGAIATAGIIIGSSIPMFLGAMLMGPLGGYVIKKFDELVEGKIPAGFEMLVNNFSAGILGGLLAILAFLFVEPVVNGISVGLGAAAQWVTNKGLLPLIAIFIEPGKILFLNNAINHGILAPLGVAQVKELGKSIFFLLETNPGPGLGVLLAYWFFGKGDAKQSAPGAIIIHFFGGIHEIYFPYVLMNPSLLLAVIGGGMAADATFVLTKAGLVATPSPGSIFAEIAMSPKGGLLPVLAGITVGAVVSFLIASVIVKRASEESMSAESMTFARSIVSGLKAQSKGQKVEEIKPNAQKIEGMPKMIVFACDAGMGSSAMGETILKKKLKEAGLDIVVKHSAVNQIPKEADVVFTQENLAERASQVVPNAKIVTVKNFLDNTVYDEFVKNLKK
;
A
#
# COMPACT_ATOMS: atom_id res chain seq x y z
N MET A 1 26.69 -5.28 -10.84
CA MET A 1 25.75 -6.40 -10.59
C MET A 1 25.89 -7.09 -9.21
N GLN A 2 27.03 -7.07 -8.53
CA GLN A 2 27.21 -7.75 -7.23
C GLN A 2 26.57 -7.06 -6.00
N ASN A 3 26.32 -5.75 -6.04
CA ASN A 3 25.79 -5.01 -4.87
C ASN A 3 24.28 -5.02 -4.70
N THR A 4 23.52 -5.43 -5.72
CA THR A 4 22.04 -5.42 -5.68
C THR A 4 21.46 -6.67 -5.00
N ASN A 5 22.16 -7.79 -5.05
CA ASN A 5 21.73 -9.01 -4.36
C ASN A 5 21.77 -8.86 -2.81
N ALA A 6 22.66 -8.02 -2.28
CA ALA A 6 22.71 -7.73 -0.85
C ALA A 6 21.47 -6.99 -0.31
N LEU A 7 20.75 -6.28 -1.17
CA LEU A 7 19.50 -5.58 -0.82
C LEU A 7 18.27 -6.51 -0.69
N ILE A 8 18.33 -7.66 -1.34
CA ILE A 8 17.20 -8.62 -1.41
C ILE A 8 17.35 -9.76 -0.37
N THR A 9 18.59 -10.19 -0.07
CA THR A 9 18.87 -11.38 0.76
C THR A 9 18.94 -11.13 2.26
N GLY A 10 18.85 -9.89 2.73
CA GLY A 10 18.96 -9.54 4.14
C GLY A 10 17.72 -9.88 4.99
N GLY A 11 17.40 -11.14 5.15
CA GLY A 11 16.24 -11.61 5.96
C GLY A 11 16.24 -11.24 7.45
N GLY A 12 17.24 -10.52 7.94
CA GLY A 12 17.38 -10.01 9.31
C GLY A 12 17.68 -8.51 9.40
N SER A 13 17.70 -7.78 8.27
CA SER A 13 18.08 -6.36 8.26
C SER A 13 17.03 -5.48 8.96
N VAL A 14 17.47 -4.38 9.57
CA VAL A 14 16.59 -3.35 10.18
C VAL A 14 15.52 -2.90 9.19
N LYS A 15 15.86 -2.78 7.90
CA LYS A 15 14.95 -2.46 6.81
C LYS A 15 13.77 -3.44 6.73
N ALA A 16 14.04 -4.76 6.74
CA ALA A 16 12.98 -5.78 6.65
C ALA A 16 12.05 -5.74 7.87
N LYS A 17 12.59 -5.46 9.07
CA LYS A 17 11.78 -5.29 10.29
C LYS A 17 10.88 -4.05 10.19
N LEU A 18 11.40 -2.93 9.70
CA LEU A 18 10.63 -1.69 9.49
C LEU A 18 9.54 -1.88 8.43
N GLN A 19 9.84 -2.58 7.32
CA GLN A 19 8.85 -2.89 6.29
C GLN A 19 7.71 -3.77 6.83
N ARG A 20 8.03 -4.79 7.63
CA ARG A 20 7.02 -5.66 8.28
C ARG A 20 6.15 -4.87 9.27
N LEU A 21 6.78 -4.03 10.08
CA LEU A 21 6.05 -3.15 11.00
C LEU A 21 5.12 -2.22 10.23
N GLY A 22 5.63 -1.56 9.18
CA GLY A 22 4.82 -0.69 8.32
C GLY A 22 3.67 -1.43 7.64
N GLY A 23 3.91 -2.63 7.12
CA GLY A 23 2.87 -3.48 6.53
C GLY A 23 1.79 -3.88 7.56
N PHE A 24 2.19 -4.16 8.80
CA PHE A 24 1.27 -4.48 9.90
C PHE A 24 0.44 -3.26 10.30
N LEU A 25 1.06 -2.09 10.47
CA LEU A 25 0.35 -0.83 10.77
C LEU A 25 -0.63 -0.46 9.65
N ALA A 26 -0.21 -0.57 8.39
CA ALA A 26 -1.08 -0.35 7.24
C ALA A 26 -2.25 -1.33 7.19
N GLY A 27 -2.03 -2.60 7.55
CA GLY A 27 -3.06 -3.63 7.63
C GLY A 27 -4.19 -3.29 8.61
N MET A 28 -3.93 -2.44 9.60
CA MET A 28 -4.96 -1.95 10.53
C MET A 28 -5.78 -0.79 9.95
N VAL A 29 -5.19 0.01 9.05
CA VAL A 29 -5.81 1.24 8.50
C VAL A 29 -6.48 1.00 7.16
N ILE A 30 -5.82 0.30 6.23
CA ILE A 30 -6.27 0.11 4.85
C ILE A 30 -7.69 -0.46 4.74
N PRO A 31 -8.11 -1.49 5.51
CA PRO A 31 -9.48 -1.99 5.44
C PRO A 31 -10.53 -0.96 5.84
N ASN A 32 -10.14 0.07 6.60
CA ASN A 32 -10.99 1.11 7.13
C ASN A 32 -10.95 2.43 6.32
N ILE A 33 -10.26 2.45 5.16
CA ILE A 33 -10.10 3.66 4.33
C ILE A 33 -11.44 4.30 3.99
N GLY A 34 -12.49 3.51 3.71
CA GLY A 34 -13.82 4.05 3.45
C GLY A 34 -14.36 4.94 4.57
N ALA A 35 -14.11 4.59 5.83
CA ALA A 35 -14.50 5.42 6.98
C ALA A 35 -13.67 6.72 7.07
N PHE A 36 -12.38 6.67 6.75
CA PHE A 36 -11.53 7.87 6.66
C PHE A 36 -11.99 8.82 5.55
N ILE A 37 -12.33 8.28 4.37
CA ILE A 37 -12.87 9.07 3.26
C ILE A 37 -14.19 9.71 3.67
N ALA A 38 -15.10 8.97 4.28
CA ALA A 38 -16.39 9.49 4.74
C ALA A 38 -16.19 10.64 5.75
N TRP A 39 -15.34 10.43 6.76
CA TRP A 39 -14.98 11.49 7.70
C TRP A 39 -14.37 12.71 7.01
N GLY A 40 -13.41 12.47 6.08
CA GLY A 40 -12.74 13.55 5.34
C GLY A 40 -13.71 14.37 4.49
N LEU A 41 -14.63 13.73 3.77
CA LEU A 41 -15.66 14.41 2.97
C LEU A 41 -16.62 15.22 3.86
N ILE A 42 -17.11 14.62 4.95
CA ILE A 42 -17.99 15.34 5.90
C ILE A 42 -17.25 16.55 6.47
N THR A 43 -15.97 16.39 6.82
CA THR A 43 -15.13 17.49 7.30
C THR A 43 -14.96 18.57 6.24
N ALA A 44 -14.54 18.20 5.01
CA ALA A 44 -14.31 19.15 3.92
C ALA A 44 -15.55 19.98 3.55
N PHE A 45 -16.73 19.35 3.61
CA PHE A 45 -17.97 20.05 3.25
C PHE A 45 -18.56 20.88 4.38
N PHE A 46 -18.63 20.37 5.62
CA PHE A 46 -19.56 20.89 6.62
C PHE A 46 -18.94 21.66 7.78
N ILE A 47 -17.61 21.60 8.00
CA ILE A 47 -16.98 22.45 9.04
C ILE A 47 -17.13 23.95 8.69
N PRO A 48 -16.95 24.89 9.64
CA PRO A 48 -17.10 26.33 9.38
C PRO A 48 -16.27 26.85 8.21
N THR A 49 -15.11 26.27 7.96
CA THR A 49 -14.21 26.60 6.84
C THR A 49 -14.40 25.71 5.62
N GLY A 50 -15.43 24.85 5.61
CA GLY A 50 -15.72 23.88 4.55
C GLY A 50 -16.42 24.53 3.33
N TRP A 51 -16.70 23.68 2.31
CA TRP A 51 -17.34 24.12 1.07
C TRP A 51 -18.79 24.53 1.26
N ILE A 52 -19.53 23.83 2.12
CA ILE A 52 -20.98 24.05 2.41
C ILE A 52 -21.14 23.98 3.94
N PRO A 53 -20.71 25.02 4.70
CA PRO A 53 -20.73 24.99 6.15
C PRO A 53 -22.12 24.67 6.71
N ASN A 54 -22.19 23.72 7.64
CA ASN A 54 -23.44 23.34 8.31
C ASN A 54 -23.11 22.84 9.72
N GLU A 55 -23.44 23.63 10.74
CA GLU A 55 -23.13 23.32 12.15
C GLU A 55 -23.77 22.01 12.65
N HIS A 56 -24.96 21.66 12.13
CA HIS A 56 -25.62 20.41 12.53
C HIS A 56 -24.90 19.18 12.00
N LEU A 57 -24.51 19.18 10.72
CA LEU A 57 -23.77 18.08 10.10
C LEU A 57 -22.30 18.03 10.56
N ALA A 58 -21.70 19.17 10.87
CA ALA A 58 -20.34 19.22 11.42
C ALA A 58 -20.21 18.49 12.78
N LYS A 59 -21.31 18.28 13.53
CA LYS A 59 -21.31 17.48 14.75
C LYS A 59 -20.89 16.02 14.56
N LEU A 60 -20.96 15.49 13.33
CA LEU A 60 -20.49 14.13 13.00
C LEU A 60 -18.96 14.04 13.04
N VAL A 61 -18.24 15.12 12.74
CA VAL A 61 -16.78 15.13 12.58
C VAL A 61 -16.07 14.69 13.85
N GLY A 62 -16.43 15.30 14.99
CA GLY A 62 -15.80 14.99 16.28
C GLY A 62 -15.95 13.53 16.71
N PRO A 63 -17.16 12.97 16.79
CA PRO A 63 -17.37 11.56 17.16
C PRO A 63 -16.71 10.57 16.20
N MET A 64 -16.71 10.83 14.90
CA MET A 64 -16.08 9.96 13.92
C MET A 64 -14.56 9.88 14.13
N ILE A 65 -13.89 11.02 14.31
CA ILE A 65 -12.43 11.03 14.47
C ILE A 65 -11.99 10.56 15.85
N THR A 66 -12.78 10.83 16.88
CA THR A 66 -12.41 10.50 18.26
C THR A 66 -12.72 9.04 18.59
N TYR A 67 -13.87 8.52 18.14
CA TYR A 67 -14.32 7.17 18.54
C TYR A 67 -14.32 6.19 17.36
N LEU A 68 -15.02 6.49 16.26
CA LEU A 68 -15.25 5.53 15.19
C LEU A 68 -13.94 5.05 14.57
N LEU A 69 -13.11 5.98 14.09
CA LEU A 69 -11.88 5.63 13.37
C LEU A 69 -10.89 4.86 14.25
N PRO A 70 -10.56 5.29 15.50
CA PRO A 70 -9.69 4.51 16.37
C PRO A 70 -10.26 3.15 16.73
N ILE A 71 -11.57 3.01 17.00
CA ILE A 71 -12.20 1.71 17.30
C ILE A 71 -12.09 0.76 16.10
N LEU A 72 -12.31 1.25 14.87
CA LEU A 72 -12.14 0.44 13.66
C LEU A 72 -10.70 -0.03 13.48
N ILE A 73 -9.71 0.83 13.77
CA ILE A 73 -8.29 0.46 13.75
C ILE A 73 -8.01 -0.61 14.81
N GLY A 74 -8.48 -0.41 16.05
CA GLY A 74 -8.29 -1.36 17.15
C GLY A 74 -8.96 -2.71 16.86
N TYR A 75 -10.18 -2.70 16.33
CA TYR A 75 -10.86 -3.92 15.87
C TYR A 75 -10.05 -4.64 14.80
N THR A 76 -9.64 -3.92 13.76
CA THR A 76 -8.86 -4.50 12.66
C THR A 76 -7.50 -5.01 13.14
N GLY A 77 -6.83 -4.29 14.05
CA GLY A 77 -5.57 -4.71 14.67
C GLY A 77 -5.70 -6.01 15.47
N GLY A 78 -6.74 -6.11 16.28
CA GLY A 78 -7.05 -7.33 17.04
C GLY A 78 -7.40 -8.50 16.13
N ARG A 79 -8.17 -8.23 15.06
CA ARG A 79 -8.53 -9.22 14.04
C ARG A 79 -7.33 -9.76 13.27
N LEU A 80 -6.35 -8.94 12.96
CA LEU A 80 -5.10 -9.37 12.31
C LEU A 80 -4.30 -10.36 13.17
N VAL A 81 -4.45 -10.31 14.50
CA VAL A 81 -3.76 -11.20 15.43
C VAL A 81 -4.57 -12.46 15.72
N TYR A 82 -5.90 -12.32 15.93
CA TYR A 82 -6.75 -13.47 16.31
C TYR A 82 -8.20 -13.30 15.82
N ASP A 83 -8.38 -13.19 14.52
CA ASP A 83 -9.66 -13.10 13.78
C ASP A 83 -10.73 -12.25 14.50
N VAL A 84 -12.02 -12.56 14.33
CA VAL A 84 -13.17 -11.78 14.86
C VAL A 84 -13.10 -11.62 16.37
N ARG A 85 -12.75 -12.70 17.10
CA ARG A 85 -12.66 -12.70 18.55
C ARG A 85 -11.58 -11.73 19.07
N GLY A 86 -10.39 -11.74 18.41
CA GLY A 86 -9.34 -10.76 18.67
C GLY A 86 -9.78 -9.34 18.35
N GLY A 87 -10.56 -9.16 17.28
CA GLY A 87 -11.11 -7.87 16.89
C GLY A 87 -12.02 -7.27 17.97
N VAL A 88 -12.92 -8.06 18.53
CA VAL A 88 -13.83 -7.60 19.58
C VAL A 88 -13.05 -7.15 20.82
N VAL A 89 -12.13 -7.99 21.32
CA VAL A 89 -11.31 -7.66 22.49
C VAL A 89 -10.42 -6.44 22.22
N GLY A 90 -9.84 -6.35 21.00
CA GLY A 90 -9.05 -5.20 20.56
C GLY A 90 -9.86 -3.90 20.53
N ALA A 91 -11.12 -3.95 20.06
CA ALA A 91 -12.01 -2.79 20.07
C ALA A 91 -12.35 -2.33 21.51
N ILE A 92 -12.67 -3.28 22.42
CA ILE A 92 -12.96 -2.98 23.82
C ILE A 92 -11.73 -2.34 24.49
N ALA A 93 -10.56 -2.93 24.32
CA ALA A 93 -9.31 -2.39 24.86
C ALA A 93 -9.00 -0.98 24.33
N THR A 94 -9.27 -0.75 23.03
CA THR A 94 -9.11 0.56 22.38
C THR A 94 -10.08 1.61 22.95
N ALA A 95 -11.30 1.24 23.29
CA ALA A 95 -12.24 2.16 23.93
C ALA A 95 -11.69 2.76 25.25
N GLY A 96 -10.97 1.94 26.03
CA GLY A 96 -10.33 2.41 27.27
C GLY A 96 -9.32 3.54 27.02
N ILE A 97 -8.46 3.40 26.00
CA ILE A 97 -7.43 4.41 25.70
C ILE A 97 -8.03 5.69 25.06
N ILE A 98 -9.13 5.57 24.33
CA ILE A 98 -9.81 6.70 23.72
C ILE A 98 -10.45 7.60 24.77
N ILE A 99 -11.15 7.00 25.75
CA ILE A 99 -11.93 7.73 26.74
C ILE A 99 -11.06 8.58 27.65
N GLY A 100 -9.84 8.13 27.95
CA GLY A 100 -8.88 8.88 28.77
C GLY A 100 -8.25 10.08 28.06
N SER A 101 -8.33 10.15 26.73
CA SER A 101 -7.53 11.09 25.93
C SER A 101 -8.29 12.31 25.43
N SER A 102 -7.60 13.45 25.39
CA SER A 102 -8.08 14.69 24.75
C SER A 102 -7.79 14.77 23.25
N ILE A 103 -6.93 13.89 22.74
CA ILE A 103 -6.52 13.81 21.32
C ILE A 103 -7.02 12.53 20.67
N PRO A 104 -7.17 12.48 19.33
CA PRO A 104 -7.52 11.25 18.62
C PRO A 104 -6.45 10.16 18.81
N MET A 105 -6.83 9.02 19.41
CA MET A 105 -5.91 7.96 19.83
C MET A 105 -5.64 6.90 18.76
N PHE A 106 -5.14 7.32 17.58
CA PHE A 106 -4.78 6.38 16.50
C PHE A 106 -3.61 5.48 16.89
N LEU A 107 -2.52 6.05 17.44
CA LEU A 107 -1.37 5.28 17.90
C LEU A 107 -1.76 4.33 19.03
N GLY A 108 -2.60 4.79 19.94
CA GLY A 108 -3.13 3.95 21.00
C GLY A 108 -3.96 2.79 20.49
N ALA A 109 -4.80 3.02 19.48
CA ALA A 109 -5.58 1.97 18.83
C ALA A 109 -4.70 0.95 18.12
N MET A 110 -3.63 1.41 17.43
CA MET A 110 -2.64 0.54 16.79
C MET A 110 -1.85 -0.32 17.78
N LEU A 111 -1.75 0.10 19.03
CA LEU A 111 -1.14 -0.67 20.10
C LEU A 111 -2.14 -1.61 20.78
N MET A 112 -3.29 -1.07 21.23
CA MET A 112 -4.25 -1.81 22.03
C MET A 112 -5.04 -2.86 21.24
N GLY A 113 -5.30 -2.61 19.97
CA GLY A 113 -5.97 -3.58 19.10
C GLY A 113 -5.22 -4.92 19.02
N PRO A 114 -3.98 -4.94 18.52
CA PRO A 114 -3.16 -6.16 18.47
C PRO A 114 -2.90 -6.78 19.85
N LEU A 115 -2.70 -5.97 20.88
CA LEU A 115 -2.52 -6.45 22.26
C LEU A 115 -3.76 -7.20 22.75
N GLY A 116 -4.96 -6.65 22.49
CA GLY A 116 -6.21 -7.33 22.81
C GLY A 116 -6.35 -8.67 22.08
N GLY A 117 -6.05 -8.70 20.78
CA GLY A 117 -6.01 -9.93 20.00
C GLY A 117 -5.01 -10.96 20.53
N TYR A 118 -3.83 -10.51 20.92
CA TYR A 118 -2.80 -11.38 21.49
C TYR A 118 -3.22 -11.98 22.86
N VAL A 119 -3.76 -11.16 23.74
CA VAL A 119 -4.17 -11.62 25.09
C VAL A 119 -5.27 -12.66 25.00
N ILE A 120 -6.31 -12.42 24.19
CA ILE A 120 -7.40 -13.40 24.06
C ILE A 120 -6.93 -14.69 23.36
N LYS A 121 -6.04 -14.60 22.38
CA LYS A 121 -5.40 -15.75 21.73
C LYS A 121 -4.66 -16.60 22.78
N LYS A 122 -3.85 -15.97 23.64
CA LYS A 122 -3.11 -16.68 24.68
C LYS A 122 -4.02 -17.30 25.73
N PHE A 123 -5.12 -16.66 26.06
CA PHE A 123 -6.13 -17.25 26.93
C PHE A 123 -6.75 -18.50 26.32
N ASP A 124 -7.18 -18.43 25.04
CA ASP A 124 -7.79 -19.57 24.36
C ASP A 124 -6.81 -20.75 24.23
N GLU A 125 -5.52 -20.50 23.94
CA GLU A 125 -4.46 -21.53 23.96
C GLU A 125 -4.30 -22.20 25.35
N LEU A 126 -4.50 -21.44 26.44
CA LEU A 126 -4.40 -21.99 27.81
C LEU A 126 -5.58 -22.86 28.22
N VAL A 127 -6.78 -22.60 27.70
CA VAL A 127 -8.00 -23.33 28.06
C VAL A 127 -8.40 -24.37 27.03
N GLU A 128 -7.68 -24.47 25.91
CA GLU A 128 -7.92 -25.44 24.86
C GLU A 128 -7.95 -26.88 25.41
N GLY A 129 -9.00 -27.63 25.08
CA GLY A 129 -9.21 -29.00 25.54
C GLY A 129 -9.58 -29.16 27.04
N LYS A 130 -9.72 -28.05 27.78
CA LYS A 130 -10.07 -28.08 29.21
C LYS A 130 -11.51 -27.66 29.49
N ILE A 131 -12.22 -27.13 28.50
CA ILE A 131 -13.59 -26.63 28.65
C ILE A 131 -14.55 -27.81 28.56
N PRO A 132 -15.41 -28.07 29.55
CA PRO A 132 -16.42 -29.12 29.47
C PRO A 132 -17.40 -28.85 28.33
N ALA A 133 -17.89 -29.94 27.69
CA ALA A 133 -18.86 -29.83 26.62
C ALA A 133 -20.11 -29.06 27.05
N GLY A 134 -20.53 -28.10 26.21
CA GLY A 134 -21.67 -27.22 26.47
C GLY A 134 -21.33 -25.90 27.17
N PHE A 135 -20.11 -25.73 27.67
CA PHE A 135 -19.64 -24.49 28.32
C PHE A 135 -18.83 -23.60 27.38
N GLU A 136 -18.54 -24.04 26.16
CA GLU A 136 -17.68 -23.32 25.21
C GLU A 136 -18.19 -21.90 24.92
N MET A 137 -19.50 -21.75 24.67
CA MET A 137 -20.08 -20.43 24.39
C MET A 137 -19.99 -19.50 25.60
N LEU A 138 -20.24 -20.04 26.82
CA LEU A 138 -20.11 -19.27 28.06
C LEU A 138 -18.68 -18.77 28.25
N VAL A 139 -17.69 -19.69 28.19
CA VAL A 139 -16.29 -19.36 28.39
C VAL A 139 -15.83 -18.37 27.31
N ASN A 140 -16.24 -18.59 26.06
CA ASN A 140 -15.87 -17.71 24.94
C ASN A 140 -16.38 -16.27 25.13
N ASN A 141 -17.64 -16.09 25.51
CA ASN A 141 -18.22 -14.76 25.65
C ASN A 141 -17.68 -14.05 26.92
N PHE A 142 -17.66 -14.75 28.05
CA PHE A 142 -17.21 -14.16 29.32
C PHE A 142 -15.72 -13.83 29.31
N SER A 143 -14.87 -14.70 28.75
CA SER A 143 -13.44 -14.41 28.66
C SER A 143 -13.15 -13.19 27.78
N ALA A 144 -13.83 -13.05 26.64
CA ALA A 144 -13.70 -11.87 25.79
C ALA A 144 -14.14 -10.58 26.53
N GLY A 145 -15.28 -10.63 27.23
CA GLY A 145 -15.79 -9.50 28.01
C GLY A 145 -14.88 -9.14 29.19
N ILE A 146 -14.48 -10.13 29.99
CA ILE A 146 -13.63 -9.91 31.18
C ILE A 146 -12.24 -9.41 30.78
N LEU A 147 -11.56 -10.09 29.83
CA LEU A 147 -10.23 -9.69 29.41
C LEU A 147 -10.25 -8.36 28.66
N GLY A 148 -11.24 -8.13 27.81
CA GLY A 148 -11.44 -6.86 27.13
C GLY A 148 -11.67 -5.72 28.13
N GLY A 149 -12.54 -5.92 29.12
CA GLY A 149 -12.81 -4.94 30.18
C GLY A 149 -11.58 -4.64 31.04
N LEU A 150 -10.83 -5.66 31.44
CA LEU A 150 -9.57 -5.48 32.18
C LEU A 150 -8.55 -4.71 31.35
N LEU A 151 -8.39 -5.06 30.07
CA LEU A 151 -7.48 -4.35 29.17
C LEU A 151 -7.91 -2.90 28.95
N ALA A 152 -9.22 -2.62 28.88
CA ALA A 152 -9.73 -1.26 28.75
C ALA A 152 -9.40 -0.42 30.00
N ILE A 153 -9.57 -1.00 31.22
CA ILE A 153 -9.21 -0.34 32.49
C ILE A 153 -7.69 -0.08 32.55
N LEU A 154 -6.89 -1.08 32.22
CA LEU A 154 -5.42 -0.93 32.19
C LEU A 154 -4.98 0.10 31.14
N ALA A 155 -5.62 0.10 29.97
CA ALA A 155 -5.35 1.08 28.92
C ALA A 155 -5.65 2.50 29.39
N PHE A 156 -6.78 2.71 30.05
CA PHE A 156 -7.18 4.00 30.59
C PHE A 156 -6.21 4.50 31.67
N LEU A 157 -5.81 3.63 32.60
CA LEU A 157 -5.01 4.04 33.76
C LEU A 157 -3.52 4.19 33.46
N PHE A 158 -2.96 3.34 32.60
CA PHE A 158 -1.50 3.22 32.44
C PHE A 158 -1.00 3.48 31.02
N VAL A 159 -1.75 3.05 29.99
CA VAL A 159 -1.26 3.14 28.61
C VAL A 159 -1.57 4.51 28.02
N GLU A 160 -2.75 5.04 28.27
CA GLU A 160 -3.17 6.35 27.75
C GLU A 160 -2.17 7.47 28.10
N PRO A 161 -1.76 7.69 29.36
CA PRO A 161 -0.84 8.79 29.68
C PRO A 161 0.49 8.69 28.94
N VAL A 162 1.00 7.48 28.73
CA VAL A 162 2.26 7.24 27.99
C VAL A 162 2.08 7.55 26.52
N VAL A 163 1.04 7.00 25.87
CA VAL A 163 0.77 7.21 24.45
C VAL A 163 0.41 8.66 24.16
N ASN A 164 -0.35 9.28 25.04
CA ASN A 164 -0.68 10.71 24.94
C ASN A 164 0.58 11.57 25.03
N GLY A 165 1.46 11.30 25.99
CA GLY A 165 2.75 11.99 26.13
C GLY A 165 3.62 11.85 24.88
N ILE A 166 3.72 10.64 24.31
CA ILE A 166 4.44 10.41 23.04
C ILE A 166 3.78 11.19 21.90
N SER A 167 2.46 11.16 21.78
CA SER A 167 1.73 11.84 20.69
C SER A 167 1.89 13.36 20.77
N VAL A 168 1.79 13.93 21.97
CA VAL A 168 2.03 15.36 22.22
C VAL A 168 3.49 15.72 21.90
N GLY A 169 4.45 14.91 22.33
CA GLY A 169 5.88 15.10 22.01
C GLY A 169 6.16 15.07 20.52
N LEU A 170 5.58 14.12 19.79
CA LEU A 170 5.69 14.05 18.32
C LEU A 170 5.04 15.26 17.65
N GLY A 171 3.87 15.69 18.13
CA GLY A 171 3.19 16.89 17.65
C GLY A 171 4.03 18.16 17.85
N ALA A 172 4.62 18.33 19.01
CA ALA A 172 5.51 19.45 19.34
C ALA A 172 6.78 19.44 18.45
N ALA A 173 7.40 18.28 18.25
CA ALA A 173 8.55 18.14 17.35
C ALA A 173 8.19 18.49 15.91
N ALA A 174 7.05 18.00 15.41
CA ALA A 174 6.55 18.26 14.08
C ALA A 174 6.25 19.79 13.89
N GLN A 175 5.63 20.42 14.88
CA GLN A 175 5.36 21.85 14.86
C GLN A 175 6.66 22.68 14.91
N TRP A 176 7.64 22.25 15.70
CA TRP A 176 8.97 22.89 15.74
C TRP A 176 9.65 22.84 14.37
N VAL A 177 9.69 21.65 13.71
CA VAL A 177 10.23 21.48 12.36
C VAL A 177 9.53 22.39 11.35
N THR A 178 8.18 22.47 11.43
CA THR A 178 7.37 23.33 10.56
C THR A 178 7.68 24.80 10.78
N ASN A 179 7.72 25.25 12.03
CA ASN A 179 7.98 26.63 12.39
C ASN A 179 9.41 27.09 12.03
N LYS A 180 10.37 26.16 12.04
CA LYS A 180 11.75 26.43 11.59
C LYS A 180 11.92 26.41 10.07
N GLY A 181 10.86 26.12 9.31
CA GLY A 181 10.93 26.01 7.85
C GLY A 181 11.73 24.79 7.36
N LEU A 182 11.97 23.80 8.24
CA LEU A 182 12.75 22.61 7.93
C LEU A 182 11.91 21.48 7.32
N LEU A 183 10.60 21.66 7.23
CA LEU A 183 9.68 20.64 6.70
C LEU A 183 10.06 20.14 5.29
N PRO A 184 10.52 20.98 4.35
CA PRO A 184 10.95 20.53 3.04
C PRO A 184 12.09 19.48 3.09
N LEU A 185 12.94 19.52 4.12
CA LEU A 185 14.03 18.57 4.28
C LEU A 185 13.53 17.14 4.60
N ILE A 186 12.30 17.00 5.07
CA ILE A 186 11.71 15.67 5.37
C ILE A 186 11.55 14.85 4.08
N ALA A 187 11.40 15.49 2.91
CA ALA A 187 11.37 14.81 1.62
C ALA A 187 12.62 13.94 1.34
N ILE A 188 13.78 14.28 1.94
CA ILE A 188 15.00 13.45 1.87
C ILE A 188 14.78 12.05 2.44
N PHE A 189 13.87 11.90 3.38
CA PHE A 189 13.52 10.62 4.01
C PHE A 189 12.25 10.01 3.42
N ILE A 190 11.23 10.84 3.15
CA ILE A 190 9.93 10.38 2.64
C ILE A 190 10.07 9.80 1.24
N GLU A 191 10.70 10.51 0.31
CA GLU A 191 10.74 10.09 -1.09
C GLU A 191 11.54 8.77 -1.29
N PRO A 192 12.75 8.59 -0.72
CA PRO A 192 13.39 7.29 -0.73
C PRO A 192 12.61 6.22 0.05
N GLY A 193 11.96 6.61 1.14
CA GLY A 193 11.13 5.72 1.94
C GLY A 193 9.97 5.13 1.14
N LYS A 194 9.32 5.92 0.28
CA LYS A 194 8.28 5.46 -0.66
C LYS A 194 8.83 4.36 -1.58
N ILE A 195 9.94 4.61 -2.24
CA ILE A 195 10.58 3.65 -3.17
C ILE A 195 10.97 2.35 -2.45
N LEU A 196 11.31 2.41 -1.16
CA LEU A 196 11.65 1.27 -0.32
C LEU A 196 10.43 0.56 0.31
N PHE A 197 9.21 0.90 -0.08
CA PHE A 197 7.95 0.37 0.48
C PHE A 197 7.79 0.64 1.98
N LEU A 198 8.28 1.78 2.45
CA LEU A 198 8.03 2.30 3.79
C LEU A 198 6.90 3.34 3.81
N ASN A 199 6.32 3.66 2.65
CA ASN A 199 5.25 4.66 2.48
C ASN A 199 4.09 4.44 3.47
N ASN A 200 3.60 3.21 3.60
CA ASN A 200 2.53 2.89 4.54
C ASN A 200 2.93 3.09 6.01
N ALA A 201 4.18 2.76 6.38
CA ALA A 201 4.69 3.00 7.73
C ALA A 201 4.81 4.50 8.01
N ILE A 202 5.31 5.27 7.05
CA ILE A 202 5.48 6.72 7.14
C ILE A 202 4.10 7.38 7.21
N ASN A 203 3.22 7.07 6.26
CA ASN A 203 1.91 7.71 6.18
C ASN A 203 1.00 7.30 7.35
N HIS A 204 0.66 6.03 7.47
CA HIS A 204 -0.31 5.57 8.46
C HIS A 204 0.27 5.48 9.88
N GLY A 205 1.59 5.25 10.02
CA GLY A 205 2.23 5.15 11.33
C GLY A 205 2.62 6.49 11.94
N ILE A 206 2.90 7.52 11.13
CA ILE A 206 3.46 8.79 11.61
C ILE A 206 2.64 9.98 11.11
N LEU A 207 2.55 10.16 9.78
CA LEU A 207 1.99 11.40 9.21
C LEU A 207 0.48 11.53 9.41
N ALA A 208 -0.27 10.45 9.24
CA ALA A 208 -1.73 10.49 9.43
C ALA A 208 -2.12 10.79 10.88
N PRO A 209 -1.56 10.16 11.92
CA PRO A 209 -1.81 10.54 13.31
C PRO A 209 -1.47 12.01 13.61
N LEU A 210 -0.32 12.51 13.13
CA LEU A 210 0.07 13.92 13.29
C LEU A 210 -0.88 14.85 12.54
N GLY A 211 -1.25 14.49 11.32
CA GLY A 211 -2.19 15.23 10.50
C GLY A 211 -3.55 15.38 11.16
N VAL A 212 -4.06 14.30 11.72
CA VAL A 212 -5.34 14.26 12.45
C VAL A 212 -5.30 15.16 13.69
N ALA A 213 -4.23 15.11 14.48
CA ALA A 213 -4.07 15.99 15.63
C ALA A 213 -4.07 17.47 15.19
N GLN A 214 -3.33 17.81 14.13
CA GLN A 214 -3.26 19.16 13.62
C GLN A 214 -4.60 19.66 13.04
N VAL A 215 -5.37 18.79 12.37
CA VAL A 215 -6.72 19.17 11.86
C VAL A 215 -7.65 19.55 12.98
N LYS A 216 -7.60 18.88 14.12
CA LYS A 216 -8.44 19.20 15.29
C LYS A 216 -8.19 20.64 15.77
N GLU A 217 -6.95 21.13 15.67
CA GLU A 217 -6.56 22.47 16.12
C GLU A 217 -6.71 23.53 15.04
N LEU A 218 -6.26 23.24 13.80
CA LEU A 218 -6.12 24.21 12.71
C LEU A 218 -7.14 24.03 11.58
N GLY A 219 -8.00 22.99 11.62
CA GLY A 219 -8.97 22.66 10.58
C GLY A 219 -8.35 22.06 9.31
N LYS A 220 -7.03 21.98 9.21
CA LYS A 220 -6.28 21.36 8.09
C LYS A 220 -4.89 20.96 8.53
N SER A 221 -4.23 20.07 7.76
CA SER A 221 -2.88 19.64 8.03
C SER A 221 -2.04 19.51 6.78
N ILE A 222 -0.80 19.99 6.84
CA ILE A 222 0.23 19.78 5.82
C ILE A 222 0.76 18.34 5.82
N PHE A 223 0.70 17.63 6.96
CA PHE A 223 1.20 16.26 7.09
C PHE A 223 0.49 15.27 6.16
N PHE A 224 -0.74 15.56 5.76
CA PHE A 224 -1.48 14.76 4.79
C PHE A 224 -0.96 14.90 3.35
N LEU A 225 -0.18 15.95 3.05
CA LEU A 225 0.37 16.22 1.71
C LEU A 225 1.77 15.59 1.51
N LEU A 226 2.53 15.38 2.59
CA LEU A 226 3.97 15.06 2.48
C LEU A 226 4.25 13.73 1.77
N GLU A 227 3.43 12.70 2.00
CA GLU A 227 3.61 11.38 1.39
C GLU A 227 2.67 11.18 0.19
N THR A 228 1.45 11.69 0.26
CA THR A 228 0.40 11.44 -0.73
C THR A 228 0.53 12.28 -2.00
N ASN A 229 1.35 13.34 -1.96
CA ASN A 229 1.61 14.23 -3.09
C ASN A 229 2.06 13.46 -4.35
N PRO A 230 1.26 13.47 -5.44
CA PRO A 230 1.60 12.75 -6.67
C PRO A 230 2.60 13.51 -7.56
N GLY A 231 2.95 14.75 -7.23
CA GLY A 231 3.80 15.62 -8.06
C GLY A 231 5.17 15.03 -8.40
N PRO A 232 5.98 14.61 -7.42
CA PRO A 232 7.33 14.10 -7.69
C PRO A 232 7.35 12.87 -8.62
N GLY A 233 6.45 11.90 -8.40
CA GLY A 233 6.31 10.72 -9.25
C GLY A 233 5.83 11.07 -10.67
N LEU A 234 4.88 12.00 -10.80
CA LEU A 234 4.42 12.51 -12.08
C LEU A 234 5.58 13.12 -12.88
N GLY A 235 6.44 13.92 -12.22
CA GLY A 235 7.60 14.53 -12.88
C GLY A 235 8.55 13.50 -13.48
N VAL A 236 8.86 12.42 -12.74
CA VAL A 236 9.68 11.32 -13.25
C VAL A 236 9.01 10.63 -14.45
N LEU A 237 7.74 10.29 -14.36
CA LEU A 237 7.02 9.61 -15.43
C LEU A 237 6.92 10.47 -16.69
N LEU A 238 6.69 11.78 -16.56
CA LEU A 238 6.73 12.74 -17.67
C LEU A 238 8.12 12.79 -18.33
N ALA A 239 9.20 12.76 -17.55
CA ALA A 239 10.55 12.74 -18.10
C ALA A 239 10.81 11.48 -18.94
N TYR A 240 10.35 10.31 -18.51
CA TYR A 240 10.42 9.10 -19.32
C TYR A 240 9.53 9.16 -20.56
N TRP A 241 8.33 9.73 -20.46
CA TRP A 241 7.44 9.86 -21.61
C TRP A 241 8.06 10.73 -22.71
N PHE A 242 8.60 11.90 -22.34
CA PHE A 242 9.16 12.82 -23.34
C PHE A 242 10.56 12.41 -23.82
N PHE A 243 11.44 11.99 -22.93
CA PHE A 243 12.86 11.81 -23.18
C PHE A 243 13.36 10.37 -23.02
N GLY A 244 12.54 9.48 -22.51
CA GLY A 244 12.87 8.07 -22.38
C GLY A 244 13.00 7.34 -23.72
N LYS A 245 13.46 6.11 -23.68
CA LYS A 245 13.63 5.22 -24.82
C LYS A 245 13.00 3.87 -24.52
N GLY A 246 12.80 3.05 -25.55
CA GLY A 246 12.32 1.68 -25.40
C GLY A 246 11.01 1.56 -24.64
N ASP A 247 10.89 0.48 -23.87
CA ASP A 247 9.67 0.12 -23.14
C ASP A 247 9.34 1.09 -21.99
N ALA A 248 10.35 1.70 -21.39
CA ALA A 248 10.13 2.69 -20.36
C ALA A 248 9.37 3.91 -20.90
N LYS A 249 9.69 4.37 -22.11
CA LYS A 249 8.94 5.44 -22.77
C LYS A 249 7.52 5.03 -23.12
N GLN A 250 7.35 3.83 -23.68
CA GLN A 250 6.04 3.35 -24.14
C GLN A 250 5.07 3.10 -22.99
N SER A 251 5.57 2.64 -21.83
CA SER A 251 4.75 2.35 -20.66
C SER A 251 4.46 3.57 -19.78
N ALA A 252 5.22 4.66 -19.91
CA ALA A 252 5.09 5.84 -19.06
C ALA A 252 3.71 6.51 -19.10
N PRO A 253 3.02 6.69 -20.26
CA PRO A 253 1.67 7.26 -20.28
C PRO A 253 0.66 6.47 -19.46
N GLY A 254 0.68 5.14 -19.57
CA GLY A 254 -0.18 4.28 -18.74
C GLY A 254 0.14 4.39 -17.26
N ALA A 255 1.43 4.47 -16.91
CA ALA A 255 1.87 4.67 -15.54
C ALA A 255 1.42 6.03 -14.98
N ILE A 256 1.41 7.10 -15.80
CA ILE A 256 0.89 8.42 -15.39
C ILE A 256 -0.58 8.33 -15.00
N ILE A 257 -1.41 7.66 -15.81
CA ILE A 257 -2.84 7.49 -15.53
C ILE A 257 -3.03 6.78 -14.18
N ILE A 258 -2.33 5.67 -13.98
CA ILE A 258 -2.44 4.87 -12.77
C ILE A 258 -1.90 5.62 -11.55
N HIS A 259 -0.82 6.36 -11.69
CA HIS A 259 -0.21 7.14 -10.61
C HIS A 259 -1.04 8.37 -10.25
N PHE A 260 -1.19 9.29 -11.20
CA PHE A 260 -1.70 10.62 -10.95
C PHE A 260 -3.22 10.64 -10.75
N PHE A 261 -3.96 9.92 -11.59
CA PHE A 261 -5.42 9.83 -11.48
C PHE A 261 -5.87 8.67 -10.59
N GLY A 262 -5.16 7.54 -10.63
CA GLY A 262 -5.48 6.36 -9.80
C GLY A 262 -4.91 6.40 -8.39
N GLY A 263 -3.88 7.21 -8.13
CA GLY A 263 -3.26 7.37 -6.81
C GLY A 263 -2.38 6.18 -6.39
N ILE A 264 -1.98 5.32 -7.33
CA ILE A 264 -1.12 4.18 -7.05
C ILE A 264 0.33 4.59 -7.27
N HIS A 265 1.01 5.04 -6.20
CA HIS A 265 2.38 5.55 -6.29
C HIS A 265 3.40 4.47 -6.65
N GLU A 266 3.17 3.24 -6.25
CA GLU A 266 4.07 2.11 -6.51
C GLU A 266 4.36 1.90 -8.01
N ILE A 267 3.52 2.41 -8.91
CA ILE A 267 3.70 2.24 -10.35
C ILE A 267 4.93 2.98 -10.90
N TYR A 268 5.36 4.10 -10.28
CA TYR A 268 6.55 4.81 -10.72
C TYR A 268 7.85 4.29 -10.09
N PHE A 269 7.78 3.46 -9.02
CA PHE A 269 8.98 2.94 -8.34
C PHE A 269 9.94 2.18 -9.27
N PRO A 270 9.47 1.31 -10.18
CA PRO A 270 10.36 0.66 -11.14
C PRO A 270 11.19 1.64 -11.98
N TYR A 271 10.59 2.77 -12.37
CA TYR A 271 11.27 3.79 -13.17
C TYR A 271 12.42 4.46 -12.41
N VAL A 272 12.25 4.68 -11.09
CA VAL A 272 13.34 5.18 -10.23
C VAL A 272 14.37 4.10 -9.99
N LEU A 273 13.97 2.84 -9.78
CA LEU A 273 14.90 1.72 -9.53
C LEU A 273 15.74 1.33 -10.75
N MET A 274 15.25 1.54 -11.98
CA MET A 274 16.05 1.38 -13.20
C MET A 274 17.21 2.38 -13.24
N ASN A 275 17.02 3.58 -12.71
CA ASN A 275 18.05 4.60 -12.61
C ASN A 275 18.01 5.27 -11.23
N PRO A 276 18.76 4.75 -10.24
CA PRO A 276 18.72 5.25 -8.86
C PRO A 276 19.06 6.75 -8.71
N SER A 277 19.74 7.37 -9.69
CA SER A 277 19.97 8.81 -9.69
C SER A 277 18.67 9.63 -9.71
N LEU A 278 17.56 9.03 -10.15
CA LEU A 278 16.23 9.65 -10.13
C LEU A 278 15.68 9.85 -8.71
N LEU A 279 16.29 9.24 -7.69
CA LEU A 279 16.03 9.62 -6.30
C LEU A 279 16.27 11.12 -6.07
N LEU A 280 17.27 11.70 -6.72
CA LEU A 280 17.52 13.15 -6.64
C LEU A 280 16.35 13.95 -7.22
N ALA A 281 15.70 13.43 -8.25
CA ALA A 281 14.56 14.10 -8.88
C ALA A 281 13.32 14.08 -7.97
N VAL A 282 12.99 12.91 -7.39
CA VAL A 282 11.83 12.83 -6.48
C VAL A 282 12.09 13.58 -5.18
N ILE A 283 13.30 13.53 -4.61
CA ILE A 283 13.68 14.31 -3.43
C ILE A 283 13.58 15.81 -3.73
N GLY A 284 14.19 16.29 -4.82
CA GLY A 284 14.14 17.69 -5.21
C GLY A 284 12.71 18.17 -5.47
N GLY A 285 11.90 17.37 -6.16
CA GLY A 285 10.49 17.64 -6.39
C GLY A 285 9.67 17.66 -5.08
N GLY A 286 9.90 16.72 -4.17
CA GLY A 286 9.28 16.67 -2.85
C GLY A 286 9.64 17.89 -2.02
N MET A 287 10.92 18.23 -1.92
CA MET A 287 11.38 19.44 -1.22
C MET A 287 10.75 20.73 -1.75
N ALA A 288 10.67 20.87 -3.09
CA ALA A 288 10.06 22.03 -3.72
C ALA A 288 8.54 22.12 -3.48
N ALA A 289 7.86 20.96 -3.52
CA ALA A 289 6.44 20.87 -3.17
C ALA A 289 6.21 21.27 -1.72
N ASP A 290 6.95 20.67 -0.79
CA ASP A 290 6.81 20.91 0.65
C ASP A 290 7.11 22.37 1.01
N ALA A 291 8.15 22.95 0.38
CA ALA A 291 8.42 24.38 0.52
C ALA A 291 7.26 25.24 0.04
N THR A 292 6.64 24.89 -1.10
CA THR A 292 5.47 25.58 -1.63
C THR A 292 4.27 25.42 -0.70
N PHE A 293 4.02 24.24 -0.15
CA PHE A 293 2.95 23.99 0.81
C PHE A 293 3.13 24.81 2.09
N VAL A 294 4.36 24.93 2.60
CA VAL A 294 4.68 25.77 3.77
C VAL A 294 4.42 27.23 3.46
N LEU A 295 4.96 27.75 2.36
CA LEU A 295 4.83 29.16 1.96
C LEU A 295 3.38 29.58 1.71
N THR A 296 2.60 28.70 1.08
CA THR A 296 1.19 28.96 0.76
C THR A 296 0.24 28.55 1.87
N LYS A 297 0.77 28.01 2.99
CA LYS A 297 -0.02 27.45 4.10
C LYS A 297 -1.03 26.41 3.62
N ALA A 298 -0.62 25.56 2.66
CA ALA A 298 -1.43 24.48 2.16
C ALA A 298 -1.67 23.42 3.25
N GLY A 299 -2.75 22.68 3.11
CA GLY A 299 -3.08 21.55 4.00
C GLY A 299 -4.41 20.95 3.60
N LEU A 300 -4.58 19.67 3.94
CA LEU A 300 -5.80 18.91 3.69
C LEU A 300 -6.58 18.69 4.99
N VAL A 301 -7.87 18.42 4.88
CA VAL A 301 -8.75 18.13 6.03
C VAL A 301 -8.66 16.69 6.47
N ALA A 302 -8.24 15.78 5.58
CA ALA A 302 -8.03 14.34 5.86
C ALA A 302 -6.95 13.78 4.93
N THR A 303 -6.44 12.57 5.26
CA THR A 303 -5.51 11.84 4.40
C THR A 303 -6.20 11.43 3.09
N PRO A 304 -5.71 11.87 1.92
CA PRO A 304 -6.21 11.38 0.65
C PRO A 304 -5.80 9.91 0.48
N SER A 305 -6.77 9.06 0.17
CA SER A 305 -6.52 7.64 -0.04
C SER A 305 -7.48 7.11 -1.12
N PRO A 306 -6.94 6.69 -2.27
CA PRO A 306 -5.52 6.74 -2.64
C PRO A 306 -5.01 8.17 -2.85
N GLY A 307 -3.66 8.35 -2.87
CA GLY A 307 -2.99 9.66 -3.11
C GLY A 307 -3.11 10.13 -4.56
N SER A 308 -4.32 10.30 -5.06
CA SER A 308 -4.64 10.76 -6.42
C SER A 308 -4.96 12.24 -6.44
N ILE A 309 -4.78 12.88 -7.59
CA ILE A 309 -5.17 14.29 -7.74
C ILE A 309 -6.64 14.55 -7.37
N PHE A 310 -7.53 13.60 -7.66
CA PHE A 310 -8.94 13.72 -7.30
C PHE A 310 -9.15 13.68 -5.78
N ALA A 311 -8.44 12.80 -5.07
CA ALA A 311 -8.51 12.74 -3.61
C ALA A 311 -7.88 13.98 -2.96
N GLU A 312 -6.77 14.49 -3.49
CA GLU A 312 -6.15 15.74 -3.04
C GLU A 312 -7.12 16.93 -3.18
N ILE A 313 -7.82 17.04 -4.32
CA ILE A 313 -8.84 18.06 -4.55
C ILE A 313 -10.01 17.90 -3.57
N ALA A 314 -10.51 16.68 -3.40
CA ALA A 314 -11.67 16.39 -2.54
C ALA A 314 -11.39 16.66 -1.06
N MET A 315 -10.14 16.46 -0.60
CA MET A 315 -9.73 16.70 0.78
C MET A 315 -9.20 18.13 1.01
N SER A 316 -9.18 18.98 -0.03
CA SER A 316 -8.78 20.39 0.11
C SER A 316 -9.89 21.21 0.77
N PRO A 317 -9.58 22.01 1.81
CA PRO A 317 -10.55 22.93 2.40
C PRO A 317 -10.92 24.06 1.43
N LYS A 318 -12.05 24.72 1.66
CA LYS A 318 -12.44 25.91 0.89
C LYS A 318 -11.33 26.97 0.93
N GLY A 319 -10.93 27.47 -0.24
CA GLY A 319 -9.78 28.40 -0.38
C GLY A 319 -8.40 27.76 -0.28
N GLY A 320 -8.30 26.47 0.07
CA GLY A 320 -7.05 25.70 0.14
C GLY A 320 -6.65 24.99 -1.15
N LEU A 321 -7.54 24.91 -2.12
CA LEU A 321 -7.32 24.14 -3.36
C LEU A 321 -6.13 24.68 -4.18
N LEU A 322 -6.07 25.99 -4.43
CA LEU A 322 -4.97 26.59 -5.21
C LEU A 322 -3.59 26.39 -4.55
N PRO A 323 -3.41 26.61 -3.24
CA PRO A 323 -2.20 26.24 -2.51
C PRO A 323 -1.78 24.78 -2.70
N VAL A 324 -2.72 23.83 -2.62
CA VAL A 324 -2.46 22.40 -2.80
C VAL A 324 -2.02 22.10 -4.22
N LEU A 325 -2.78 22.57 -5.21
CA LEU A 325 -2.43 22.37 -6.63
C LEU A 325 -1.09 23.04 -7.00
N ALA A 326 -0.80 24.20 -6.44
CA ALA A 326 0.48 24.90 -6.65
C ALA A 326 1.66 24.04 -6.18
N GLY A 327 1.61 23.48 -4.97
CA GLY A 327 2.68 22.63 -4.46
C GLY A 327 2.84 21.33 -5.26
N ILE A 328 1.74 20.67 -5.63
CA ILE A 328 1.77 19.47 -6.49
C ILE A 328 2.41 19.81 -7.84
N THR A 329 2.01 20.93 -8.46
CA THR A 329 2.55 21.37 -9.76
C THR A 329 4.04 21.70 -9.67
N VAL A 330 4.45 22.48 -8.65
CA VAL A 330 5.87 22.82 -8.43
C VAL A 330 6.69 21.54 -8.22
N GLY A 331 6.20 20.61 -7.39
CA GLY A 331 6.85 19.32 -7.19
C GLY A 331 7.01 18.53 -8.49
N ALA A 332 5.97 18.47 -9.31
CA ALA A 332 6.01 17.81 -10.61
C ALA A 332 7.00 18.47 -11.57
N VAL A 333 6.99 19.81 -11.68
CA VAL A 333 7.88 20.57 -12.57
C VAL A 333 9.35 20.39 -12.16
N VAL A 334 9.67 20.56 -10.88
CA VAL A 334 11.04 20.43 -10.38
C VAL A 334 11.55 19.00 -10.57
N SER A 335 10.74 18.01 -10.20
CA SER A 335 11.07 16.60 -10.43
C SER A 335 11.27 16.30 -11.92
N PHE A 336 10.38 16.81 -12.79
CA PHE A 336 10.50 16.65 -14.24
C PHE A 336 11.79 17.26 -14.79
N LEU A 337 12.15 18.47 -14.38
CA LEU A 337 13.37 19.12 -14.86
C LEU A 337 14.63 18.34 -14.48
N ILE A 338 14.73 17.91 -13.22
CA ILE A 338 15.87 17.10 -12.73
C ILE A 338 15.88 15.74 -13.45
N ALA A 339 14.74 15.04 -13.48
CA ALA A 339 14.60 13.74 -14.12
C ALA A 339 14.91 13.79 -15.62
N SER A 340 14.51 14.86 -16.31
CA SER A 340 14.78 15.03 -17.75
C SER A 340 16.27 15.05 -18.09
N VAL A 341 17.07 15.70 -17.24
CA VAL A 341 18.53 15.72 -17.42
C VAL A 341 19.11 14.31 -17.23
N ILE A 342 18.63 13.59 -16.23
CA ILE A 342 19.11 12.24 -15.89
C ILE A 342 18.68 11.24 -17.00
N VAL A 343 17.41 11.26 -17.39
CA VAL A 343 16.85 10.34 -18.39
C VAL A 343 17.50 10.56 -19.78
N LYS A 344 17.73 11.80 -20.19
CA LYS A 344 18.42 12.09 -21.47
C LYS A 344 19.83 11.50 -21.54
N ARG A 345 20.53 11.44 -20.42
CA ARG A 345 21.92 10.90 -20.32
C ARG A 345 21.97 9.39 -20.16
N ALA A 346 20.84 8.76 -19.84
CA ALA A 346 20.79 7.33 -19.62
C ALA A 346 20.88 6.54 -20.94
N SER A 347 21.52 5.38 -20.89
CA SER A 347 21.68 4.49 -22.06
C SER A 347 20.35 3.84 -22.41
N GLU A 348 20.20 3.44 -23.68
CA GLU A 348 19.01 2.71 -24.16
C GLU A 348 18.86 1.35 -23.47
N GLU A 349 19.98 0.68 -23.21
CA GLU A 349 20.04 -0.60 -22.49
C GLU A 349 19.46 -0.50 -21.08
N SER A 350 19.70 0.61 -20.36
CA SER A 350 19.14 0.85 -19.02
C SER A 350 17.63 1.08 -19.00
N MET A 351 17.02 1.32 -20.17
CA MET A 351 15.57 1.55 -20.34
C MET A 351 14.88 0.40 -21.08
N SER A 352 15.59 -0.72 -21.27
CA SER A 352 15.09 -1.90 -21.96
C SER A 352 13.98 -2.62 -21.18
N ALA A 353 13.27 -3.51 -21.87
CA ALA A 353 12.28 -4.40 -21.28
C ALA A 353 12.85 -5.25 -20.14
N GLU A 354 14.09 -5.71 -20.27
CA GLU A 354 14.78 -6.50 -19.24
C GLU A 354 15.03 -5.67 -17.98
N SER A 355 15.52 -4.43 -18.12
CA SER A 355 15.75 -3.52 -17.00
C SER A 355 14.45 -3.17 -16.30
N MET A 356 13.36 -2.94 -17.04
CA MET A 356 12.03 -2.70 -16.49
C MET A 356 11.49 -3.93 -15.76
N THR A 357 11.64 -5.12 -16.33
CA THR A 357 11.21 -6.38 -15.72
C THR A 357 11.98 -6.66 -14.44
N PHE A 358 13.29 -6.44 -14.44
CA PHE A 358 14.14 -6.55 -13.26
C PHE A 358 13.73 -5.56 -12.16
N ALA A 359 13.49 -4.29 -12.52
CA ALA A 359 13.01 -3.29 -11.55
C ALA A 359 11.64 -3.65 -10.97
N ARG A 360 10.71 -4.16 -11.79
CA ARG A 360 9.41 -4.67 -11.32
C ARG A 360 9.55 -5.88 -10.39
N SER A 361 10.48 -6.77 -10.63
CA SER A 361 10.76 -7.92 -9.74
C SER A 361 11.28 -7.45 -8.38
N ILE A 362 12.12 -6.42 -8.32
CA ILE A 362 12.56 -5.80 -7.07
C ILE A 362 11.35 -5.21 -6.34
N VAL A 363 10.48 -4.45 -7.03
CA VAL A 363 9.26 -3.87 -6.46
C VAL A 363 8.35 -4.94 -5.88
N SER A 364 8.10 -6.04 -6.62
CA SER A 364 7.28 -7.15 -6.13
C SER A 364 7.89 -7.85 -4.92
N GLY A 365 9.21 -8.04 -4.89
CA GLY A 365 9.95 -8.59 -3.75
C GLY A 365 9.86 -7.70 -2.51
N LEU A 366 10.05 -6.39 -2.66
CA LEU A 366 9.91 -5.42 -1.56
C LEU A 366 8.47 -5.36 -1.03
N LYS A 367 7.49 -5.44 -1.93
CA LYS A 367 6.06 -5.48 -1.58
C LYS A 367 5.70 -6.77 -0.82
N ALA A 368 6.24 -7.93 -1.22
CA ALA A 368 6.07 -9.19 -0.51
C ALA A 368 6.69 -9.13 0.89
N GLN A 369 7.89 -8.55 1.02
CA GLN A 369 8.54 -8.33 2.32
C GLN A 369 7.72 -7.42 3.24
N SER A 370 7.13 -6.34 2.71
CA SER A 370 6.27 -5.45 3.50
C SER A 370 5.01 -6.14 4.02
N LYS A 371 4.51 -7.16 3.30
CA LYS A 371 3.38 -8.01 3.72
C LYS A 371 3.79 -9.18 4.63
N GLY A 372 5.07 -9.30 5.00
CA GLY A 372 5.55 -10.38 5.86
C GLY A 372 5.67 -11.75 5.16
N GLN A 373 5.50 -11.81 3.84
CA GLN A 373 5.65 -13.03 3.05
C GLN A 373 7.14 -13.35 2.89
N LYS A 374 7.54 -14.61 3.10
CA LYS A 374 8.89 -15.06 2.76
C LYS A 374 9.04 -15.00 1.23
N VAL A 375 10.05 -14.29 0.76
CA VAL A 375 10.48 -14.39 -0.63
C VAL A 375 11.26 -15.69 -0.75
N GLU A 376 10.60 -16.79 -1.12
CA GLU A 376 11.28 -18.01 -1.52
C GLU A 376 11.91 -17.78 -2.89
N GLU A 377 13.18 -18.15 -3.02
CA GLU A 377 13.82 -18.28 -4.33
C GLU A 377 13.08 -19.39 -5.08
N ILE A 378 12.23 -18.99 -6.03
CA ILE A 378 11.53 -19.95 -6.86
C ILE A 378 12.50 -20.43 -7.93
N LYS A 379 12.95 -21.67 -7.78
CA LYS A 379 13.44 -22.43 -8.92
C LYS A 379 12.26 -22.66 -9.86
N PRO A 380 12.40 -22.39 -11.17
CA PRO A 380 11.33 -22.69 -12.12
C PRO A 380 11.01 -24.20 -12.04
N ASN A 381 9.77 -24.50 -11.72
CA ASN A 381 9.33 -25.90 -11.66
C ASN A 381 9.02 -26.36 -13.09
N ALA A 382 10.07 -26.73 -13.83
CA ALA A 382 9.98 -27.31 -15.15
C ALA A 382 9.50 -28.76 -15.03
N GLN A 383 8.22 -28.97 -14.79
CA GLN A 383 7.63 -30.30 -14.95
C GLN A 383 7.50 -30.60 -16.44
N LYS A 384 8.05 -31.74 -16.89
CA LYS A 384 7.94 -32.24 -18.27
C LYS A 384 6.47 -32.33 -18.69
N ILE A 385 6.16 -31.77 -19.85
CA ILE A 385 4.86 -31.91 -20.51
C ILE A 385 4.95 -33.14 -21.40
N GLU A 386 4.11 -34.14 -21.18
CA GLU A 386 3.97 -35.27 -22.09
C GLU A 386 2.91 -34.93 -23.13
N GLY A 387 3.32 -34.77 -24.39
CA GLY A 387 2.44 -34.47 -25.52
C GLY A 387 2.27 -32.97 -25.82
N MET A 388 1.75 -32.68 -27.03
CA MET A 388 1.53 -31.34 -27.52
C MET A 388 0.16 -30.83 -27.05
N PRO A 389 0.05 -29.76 -26.25
CA PRO A 389 -1.24 -29.26 -25.80
C PRO A 389 -2.02 -28.65 -26.97
N LYS A 390 -3.34 -28.85 -26.99
CA LYS A 390 -4.25 -28.25 -27.98
C LYS A 390 -4.75 -26.87 -27.56
N MET A 391 -4.98 -26.69 -26.24
CA MET A 391 -5.48 -25.44 -25.69
C MET A 391 -4.70 -25.04 -24.42
N ILE A 392 -4.21 -23.79 -24.44
CA ILE A 392 -3.55 -23.14 -23.32
C ILE A 392 -4.43 -21.99 -22.85
N VAL A 393 -4.66 -21.88 -21.53
CA VAL A 393 -5.48 -20.82 -20.95
C VAL A 393 -4.69 -20.01 -19.92
N PHE A 394 -4.75 -18.69 -20.03
CA PHE A 394 -4.26 -17.77 -19.02
C PHE A 394 -5.39 -17.40 -18.07
N ALA A 395 -5.30 -17.76 -16.80
CA ALA A 395 -6.36 -17.55 -15.83
C ALA A 395 -5.94 -16.55 -14.73
N CYS A 396 -6.71 -15.48 -14.55
CA CYS A 396 -6.58 -14.54 -13.43
C CYS A 396 -7.94 -14.34 -12.74
N ASP A 397 -7.97 -13.58 -11.63
CA ASP A 397 -9.23 -13.41 -10.88
C ASP A 397 -10.38 -12.84 -11.74
N ALA A 398 -10.10 -11.80 -12.52
CA ALA A 398 -11.10 -11.08 -13.32
C ALA A 398 -11.18 -11.55 -14.80
N GLY A 399 -10.24 -12.37 -15.27
CA GLY A 399 -10.17 -12.80 -16.66
C GLY A 399 -9.85 -11.71 -17.66
N MET A 400 -9.31 -10.57 -17.22
CA MET A 400 -8.99 -9.41 -18.05
C MET A 400 -7.67 -8.77 -17.59
N GLY A 401 -7.03 -8.00 -18.45
CA GLY A 401 -5.78 -7.31 -18.11
C GLY A 401 -4.55 -8.20 -18.25
N SER A 402 -3.94 -8.60 -17.14
CA SER A 402 -2.66 -9.33 -17.13
C SER A 402 -2.71 -10.70 -17.83
N SER A 403 -3.81 -11.43 -17.72
CA SER A 403 -4.00 -12.71 -18.42
C SER A 403 -4.12 -12.54 -19.92
N ALA A 404 -4.77 -11.49 -20.41
CA ALA A 404 -4.85 -11.17 -21.84
C ALA A 404 -3.47 -10.79 -22.42
N MET A 405 -2.63 -10.14 -21.62
CA MET A 405 -1.25 -9.83 -22.00
C MET A 405 -0.39 -11.09 -22.12
N GLY A 406 -0.49 -12.02 -21.15
CA GLY A 406 0.20 -13.30 -21.19
C GLY A 406 -0.20 -14.13 -22.43
N GLU A 407 -1.51 -14.16 -22.75
CA GLU A 407 -2.02 -14.77 -23.98
C GLU A 407 -1.34 -14.19 -25.23
N THR A 408 -1.29 -12.87 -25.32
CA THR A 408 -0.71 -12.18 -26.49
C THR A 408 0.77 -12.51 -26.67
N ILE A 409 1.52 -12.52 -25.57
CA ILE A 409 2.95 -12.84 -25.58
C ILE A 409 3.19 -14.28 -26.02
N LEU A 410 2.47 -15.23 -25.42
CA LEU A 410 2.66 -16.64 -25.75
C LEU A 410 2.19 -16.96 -27.18
N LYS A 411 1.08 -16.40 -27.65
CA LYS A 411 0.64 -16.51 -29.04
C LYS A 411 1.73 -16.11 -30.03
N LYS A 412 2.37 -14.98 -29.78
CA LYS A 412 3.48 -14.49 -30.64
C LYS A 412 4.63 -15.49 -30.67
N LYS A 413 5.07 -15.98 -29.50
CA LYS A 413 6.18 -16.93 -29.39
C LYS A 413 5.87 -18.29 -30.03
N LEU A 414 4.64 -18.81 -29.87
CA LEU A 414 4.20 -20.04 -30.52
C LEU A 414 4.18 -19.91 -32.05
N LYS A 415 3.69 -18.78 -32.58
CA LYS A 415 3.71 -18.48 -34.00
C LYS A 415 5.13 -18.38 -34.58
N GLU A 416 6.04 -17.71 -33.86
CA GLU A 416 7.47 -17.65 -34.21
C GLU A 416 8.14 -19.05 -34.14
N ALA A 417 7.65 -19.91 -33.30
CA ALA A 417 8.10 -21.30 -33.14
C ALA A 417 7.50 -22.27 -34.20
N GLY A 418 6.52 -21.81 -35.02
CA GLY A 418 5.79 -22.66 -35.96
C GLY A 418 4.79 -23.61 -35.33
N LEU A 419 4.31 -23.32 -34.11
CA LEU A 419 3.38 -24.15 -33.36
C LEU A 419 1.97 -23.53 -33.42
N ASP A 420 0.99 -24.29 -33.92
CA ASP A 420 -0.42 -23.87 -34.00
C ASP A 420 -1.18 -24.41 -32.77
N ILE A 421 -1.17 -23.66 -31.68
CA ILE A 421 -1.82 -24.01 -30.42
C ILE A 421 -2.79 -22.89 -30.04
N VAL A 422 -4.01 -23.26 -29.66
CA VAL A 422 -5.03 -22.30 -29.22
C VAL A 422 -4.65 -21.74 -27.86
N VAL A 423 -4.47 -20.41 -27.79
CA VAL A 423 -4.24 -19.71 -26.50
C VAL A 423 -5.41 -18.77 -26.23
N LYS A 424 -5.96 -18.83 -25.00
CA LYS A 424 -7.08 -17.98 -24.54
C LYS A 424 -6.78 -17.41 -23.16
N HIS A 425 -7.54 -16.41 -22.75
CA HIS A 425 -7.58 -15.93 -21.36
C HIS A 425 -8.99 -16.05 -20.79
N SER A 426 -9.09 -16.20 -19.46
CA SER A 426 -10.37 -16.28 -18.76
C SER A 426 -10.24 -15.89 -17.28
N ALA A 427 -11.38 -15.67 -16.62
CA ALA A 427 -11.41 -15.67 -15.16
C ALA A 427 -11.15 -17.09 -14.63
N VAL A 428 -10.50 -17.21 -13.46
CA VAL A 428 -10.14 -18.51 -12.89
C VAL A 428 -11.35 -19.43 -12.69
N ASN A 429 -12.54 -18.89 -12.41
CA ASN A 429 -13.77 -19.65 -12.24
C ASN A 429 -14.46 -20.01 -13.57
N GLN A 430 -13.94 -19.52 -14.71
CA GLN A 430 -14.50 -19.69 -16.06
C GLN A 430 -13.51 -20.34 -17.03
N ILE A 431 -12.53 -21.06 -16.52
CA ILE A 431 -11.56 -21.80 -17.35
C ILE A 431 -12.31 -22.85 -18.17
N PRO A 432 -12.15 -22.89 -19.51
CA PRO A 432 -12.73 -23.93 -20.34
C PRO A 432 -12.27 -25.33 -19.89
N LYS A 433 -13.19 -26.29 -19.83
CA LYS A 433 -12.88 -27.67 -19.37
C LYS A 433 -11.94 -28.43 -20.31
N GLU A 434 -11.82 -27.95 -21.54
CA GLU A 434 -10.94 -28.49 -22.59
C GLU A 434 -9.51 -27.94 -22.52
N ALA A 435 -9.17 -27.14 -21.51
CA ALA A 435 -7.84 -26.61 -21.31
C ALA A 435 -6.85 -27.75 -20.95
N ASP A 436 -5.78 -27.87 -21.72
CA ASP A 436 -4.69 -28.83 -21.46
C ASP A 436 -3.66 -28.23 -20.48
N VAL A 437 -3.39 -26.93 -20.63
CA VAL A 437 -2.44 -26.19 -19.79
C VAL A 437 -3.07 -24.87 -19.33
N VAL A 438 -2.94 -24.59 -18.05
CA VAL A 438 -3.41 -23.31 -17.47
C VAL A 438 -2.26 -22.57 -16.84
N PHE A 439 -1.96 -21.39 -17.36
CA PHE A 439 -1.08 -20.42 -16.72
C PHE A 439 -1.87 -19.58 -15.73
N THR A 440 -1.49 -19.59 -14.47
CA THR A 440 -2.16 -18.81 -13.44
C THR A 440 -1.17 -18.31 -12.38
N GLN A 441 -1.59 -17.32 -11.58
CA GLN A 441 -0.81 -16.88 -10.45
C GLN A 441 -0.83 -17.94 -9.33
N GLU A 442 0.23 -18.00 -8.53
CA GLU A 442 0.43 -19.02 -7.49
C GLU A 442 -0.72 -19.10 -6.49
N ASN A 443 -1.25 -17.94 -6.08
CA ASN A 443 -2.41 -17.83 -5.17
C ASN A 443 -3.74 -18.29 -5.78
N LEU A 444 -3.80 -18.53 -7.09
CA LEU A 444 -4.99 -19.00 -7.80
C LEU A 444 -4.84 -20.43 -8.29
N ALA A 445 -3.66 -21.04 -8.12
CA ALA A 445 -3.35 -22.38 -8.63
C ALA A 445 -4.30 -23.45 -8.07
N GLU A 446 -4.59 -23.43 -6.78
CA GLU A 446 -5.52 -24.36 -6.14
C GLU A 446 -6.96 -24.21 -6.69
N ARG A 447 -7.43 -22.96 -6.85
CA ARG A 447 -8.74 -22.70 -7.46
C ARG A 447 -8.81 -23.13 -8.92
N ALA A 448 -7.74 -22.89 -9.69
CA ALA A 448 -7.66 -23.37 -11.07
C ALA A 448 -7.69 -24.89 -11.18
N SER A 449 -6.97 -25.59 -10.30
CA SER A 449 -6.96 -27.07 -10.27
C SER A 449 -8.32 -27.66 -9.88
N GLN A 450 -9.11 -26.98 -9.05
CA GLN A 450 -10.49 -27.39 -8.72
C GLN A 450 -11.43 -27.24 -9.91
N VAL A 451 -11.25 -26.21 -10.76
CA VAL A 451 -12.09 -25.96 -11.94
C VAL A 451 -11.76 -26.90 -13.10
N VAL A 452 -10.46 -27.17 -13.31
CA VAL A 452 -9.95 -28.04 -14.38
C VAL A 452 -8.94 -29.06 -13.84
N PRO A 453 -9.38 -30.11 -13.15
CA PRO A 453 -8.49 -31.07 -12.48
C PRO A 453 -7.54 -31.82 -13.43
N ASN A 454 -7.91 -31.95 -14.69
CA ASN A 454 -7.14 -32.65 -15.72
C ASN A 454 -6.15 -31.76 -16.45
N ALA A 455 -6.23 -30.44 -16.29
CA ALA A 455 -5.31 -29.51 -16.91
C ALA A 455 -4.01 -29.40 -16.12
N LYS A 456 -2.90 -29.25 -16.84
CA LYS A 456 -1.61 -28.97 -16.20
C LYS A 456 -1.57 -27.50 -15.75
N ILE A 457 -1.45 -27.27 -14.45
CA ILE A 457 -1.33 -25.92 -13.90
C ILE A 457 0.14 -25.48 -13.93
N VAL A 458 0.41 -24.38 -14.62
CA VAL A 458 1.71 -23.73 -14.66
C VAL A 458 1.58 -22.40 -13.89
N THR A 459 2.25 -22.34 -12.76
CA THR A 459 2.22 -21.11 -11.95
C THR A 459 3.21 -20.09 -12.48
N VAL A 460 2.73 -18.86 -12.62
CA VAL A 460 3.55 -17.70 -13.01
C VAL A 460 3.42 -16.63 -11.93
N LYS A 461 4.52 -16.00 -11.60
CA LYS A 461 4.51 -14.84 -10.69
C LYS A 461 3.89 -13.61 -11.37
N ASN A 462 4.14 -13.47 -12.65
CA ASN A 462 3.64 -12.38 -13.48
C ASN A 462 3.44 -12.90 -14.91
N PHE A 463 2.26 -12.62 -15.49
CA PHE A 463 1.95 -12.96 -16.89
C PHE A 463 2.77 -12.20 -17.93
N LEU A 464 3.66 -11.32 -17.51
CA LEU A 464 4.59 -10.60 -18.39
C LEU A 464 6.00 -11.22 -18.39
N ASP A 465 6.23 -12.32 -17.64
CA ASP A 465 7.52 -12.98 -17.55
C ASP A 465 7.77 -13.84 -18.80
N ASN A 466 8.55 -13.29 -19.71
CA ASN A 466 8.91 -13.94 -20.97
C ASN A 466 9.75 -15.21 -20.77
N THR A 467 10.50 -15.34 -19.69
CA THR A 467 11.42 -16.46 -19.47
C THR A 467 10.68 -17.78 -19.32
N VAL A 468 9.54 -17.76 -18.60
CA VAL A 468 8.68 -18.94 -18.43
C VAL A 468 8.12 -19.39 -19.78
N TYR A 469 7.76 -18.47 -20.65
CA TYR A 469 7.20 -18.78 -21.97
C TYR A 469 8.26 -19.29 -22.95
N ASP A 470 9.49 -18.76 -22.89
CA ASP A 470 10.60 -19.24 -23.71
C ASP A 470 10.97 -20.67 -23.35
N GLU A 471 11.04 -20.95 -22.03
CA GLU A 471 11.30 -22.29 -21.53
C GLU A 471 10.16 -23.26 -21.88
N PHE A 472 8.91 -22.80 -21.77
CA PHE A 472 7.73 -23.56 -22.15
C PHE A 472 7.75 -23.93 -23.62
N VAL A 473 7.95 -22.96 -24.52
CA VAL A 473 8.00 -23.16 -25.97
C VAL A 473 9.19 -24.06 -26.37
N LYS A 474 10.34 -23.90 -25.70
CA LYS A 474 11.51 -24.76 -25.93
C LYS A 474 11.25 -26.22 -25.52
N ASN A 475 10.47 -26.44 -24.46
CA ASN A 475 10.10 -27.78 -24.00
C ASN A 475 9.05 -28.45 -24.90
N LEU A 476 8.21 -27.67 -25.61
CA LEU A 476 7.27 -28.19 -26.59
C LEU A 476 7.94 -28.62 -27.91
N LYS A 477 9.16 -28.17 -28.20
CA LYS A 477 9.95 -28.51 -29.39
C LYS A 477 10.82 -29.77 -29.20
N LYS A 478 10.93 -30.29 -27.97
CA LYS A 478 11.65 -31.52 -27.64
C LYS A 478 10.72 -32.72 -27.65
#